data_4263bd39b1ee872538d511ca699dc89a
#
_entry.id   4263bd39b1ee872538d511ca699dc89a
#
_cell.length_a   1.000
_cell.length_b   1.000
_cell.length_c   1.000
_cell.angle_alpha   90.00
_cell.angle_beta   90.00
_cell.angle_gamma   90.00
#
_symmetry.space_group_name_H-M   'P 1'
#
loop_
_entity.id
_entity.type
_entity.pdbx_description
1 polymer ?
#
loop_
_entity_poly.entity_id
_entity_poly.type
_entity_poly.pdbx_seq_one_letter_code
_entity_poly.pdbx_strand_id
1 'polypeptide(L)'
;MRFLPLLFAGIALQAQTSFEQRKLAMIDAYAHYQGQGDYGYAEIAAKLWRHEDPVWCSQKLEQGLAAPSGDMFWMFPVTAIAYLDQGQLTPSSRAALRNAWKMYMPYRGDTENHFLLYYTCLYLMSQLWDQPGDSWYTGKSSAENMEEARQWIESWVRLTTTRGQGEYDSPHYMGVFLLPMSYLAQWAKDPAMKKRATMMLDYLIADYAPENLDGLFVGAHSRVYEAQLVEPANGVSADFGWLWFGLGHPGAVPANYALYYLLASAYEPPDVLKQIATDRSRPYTHFERKRTRNRWRFHDDLHGPVYKTTYVRREYAVGGITVSLHHWGTGTQANKREHRMLPWDVLRTVLT
;
A
#
# COMPACT_ATOMS: atom_id res chain seq x y z
N MET A 1 -61.87 11.04 -5.98
CA MET A 1 -60.84 10.26 -6.66
C MET A 1 -59.56 11.10 -6.75
N ARG A 2 -58.62 10.83 -5.88
CA ARG A 2 -57.29 11.47 -5.95
C ARG A 2 -56.29 10.37 -6.27
N PHE A 3 -55.68 10.45 -7.44
CA PHE A 3 -54.62 9.55 -7.86
C PHE A 3 -53.34 9.94 -7.11
N LEU A 4 -52.80 9.00 -6.32
CA LEU A 4 -51.46 9.05 -5.78
C LEU A 4 -50.51 8.58 -6.90
N PRO A 5 -49.49 9.34 -7.31
CA PRO A 5 -48.47 8.81 -8.18
C PRO A 5 -47.55 7.91 -7.35
N LEU A 6 -47.52 6.64 -7.71
CA LEU A 6 -46.47 5.70 -7.28
C LEU A 6 -45.11 6.19 -7.80
N LEU A 7 -44.35 6.78 -6.93
CA LEU A 7 -42.90 6.96 -7.15
C LEU A 7 -42.25 5.56 -7.16
N PHE A 8 -42.12 4.97 -8.33
CA PHE A 8 -41.08 3.95 -8.54
C PHE A 8 -39.74 4.65 -8.41
N ALA A 9 -39.12 4.60 -7.24
CA ALA A 9 -37.71 4.81 -7.08
C ALA A 9 -37.03 3.70 -7.89
N GLY A 10 -36.63 4.04 -9.10
CA GLY A 10 -35.75 3.20 -9.89
C GLY A 10 -34.49 2.98 -9.07
N ILE A 11 -34.35 1.81 -8.48
CA ILE A 11 -33.05 1.27 -8.11
C ILE A 11 -32.35 1.14 -9.47
N ALA A 12 -31.57 2.18 -9.82
CA ALA A 12 -30.61 2.05 -10.90
C ALA A 12 -29.71 0.90 -10.47
N LEU A 13 -29.85 -0.27 -11.11
CA LEU A 13 -28.80 -1.26 -11.15
C LEU A 13 -27.60 -0.50 -11.75
N GLN A 14 -26.73 0.03 -10.91
CA GLN A 14 -25.43 0.46 -11.36
C GLN A 14 -24.78 -0.81 -11.87
N ALA A 15 -24.64 -0.92 -13.19
CA ALA A 15 -23.89 -1.97 -13.80
C ALA A 15 -22.52 -1.96 -13.12
N GLN A 16 -22.20 -3.06 -12.44
CA GLN A 16 -20.96 -3.15 -11.66
C GLN A 16 -19.80 -2.92 -12.61
N THR A 17 -19.13 -1.79 -12.48
CA THR A 17 -18.00 -1.43 -13.34
C THR A 17 -16.90 -2.50 -13.23
N SER A 18 -16.24 -2.82 -14.33
CA SER A 18 -15.11 -3.76 -14.32
C SER A 18 -13.91 -3.18 -13.55
N PHE A 19 -12.99 -4.04 -13.14
CA PHE A 19 -11.72 -3.60 -12.56
C PHE A 19 -11.01 -2.57 -13.46
N GLU A 20 -10.91 -2.84 -14.76
CA GLU A 20 -10.27 -1.93 -15.71
C GLU A 20 -10.99 -0.58 -15.82
N GLN A 21 -12.31 -0.55 -15.77
CA GLN A 21 -13.06 0.70 -15.78
C GLN A 21 -12.79 1.53 -14.50
N ARG A 22 -12.73 0.89 -13.34
CA ARG A 22 -12.39 1.57 -12.07
C ARG A 22 -10.95 2.07 -12.06
N LYS A 23 -10.02 1.27 -12.57
CA LYS A 23 -8.61 1.64 -12.76
C LYS A 23 -8.48 2.88 -13.63
N LEU A 24 -9.08 2.85 -14.82
CA LEU A 24 -9.02 3.99 -15.75
C LEU A 24 -9.64 5.25 -15.14
N ALA A 25 -10.78 5.12 -14.46
CA ALA A 25 -11.43 6.25 -13.80
C ALA A 25 -10.54 6.89 -12.71
N MET A 26 -9.83 6.07 -11.93
CA MET A 26 -8.90 6.57 -10.91
C MET A 26 -7.71 7.28 -11.54
N ILE A 27 -7.08 6.68 -12.53
CA ILE A 27 -5.93 7.28 -13.22
C ILE A 27 -6.34 8.60 -13.90
N ASP A 28 -7.51 8.62 -14.55
CA ASP A 28 -8.06 9.81 -15.20
C ASP A 28 -8.30 10.96 -14.22
N ALA A 29 -8.85 10.65 -13.05
CA ALA A 29 -9.09 11.64 -12.00
C ALA A 29 -7.82 12.35 -11.53
N TYR A 30 -6.67 11.64 -11.49
CA TYR A 30 -5.39 12.25 -11.14
C TYR A 30 -4.74 12.99 -12.31
N ALA A 31 -4.84 12.47 -13.52
CA ALA A 31 -4.27 13.11 -14.72
C ALA A 31 -4.97 14.44 -15.06
N HIS A 32 -6.26 14.59 -14.71
CA HIS A 32 -7.08 15.76 -15.04
C HIS A 32 -7.68 16.43 -13.80
N TYR A 33 -6.93 16.45 -12.71
CA TYR A 33 -7.39 17.06 -11.46
C TYR A 33 -7.74 18.54 -11.62
N GLN A 34 -8.96 18.90 -11.22
CA GLN A 34 -9.50 20.27 -11.32
C GLN A 34 -9.63 20.96 -9.94
N GLY A 35 -9.13 20.36 -8.87
CA GLY A 35 -9.22 20.90 -7.52
C GLY A 35 -8.19 22.00 -7.24
N GLN A 36 -8.20 22.52 -6.02
CA GLN A 36 -7.19 23.49 -5.58
C GLN A 36 -5.85 22.78 -5.33
N GLY A 37 -4.77 23.34 -5.86
CA GLY A 37 -3.43 22.75 -5.81
C GLY A 37 -3.23 21.70 -6.90
N ASP A 38 -2.06 21.12 -6.94
CA ASP A 38 -1.73 19.96 -7.76
C ASP A 38 -1.44 18.74 -6.87
N TYR A 39 -1.56 17.55 -7.43
CA TYR A 39 -1.15 16.34 -6.75
C TYR A 39 0.38 16.09 -6.83
N GLY A 40 1.14 17.05 -7.32
CA GLY A 40 2.59 16.95 -7.47
C GLY A 40 2.98 15.73 -8.31
N TYR A 41 3.77 14.83 -7.74
CA TYR A 41 4.24 13.66 -8.47
C TYR A 41 3.11 12.70 -8.92
N ALA A 42 1.97 12.70 -8.28
CA ALA A 42 0.84 11.83 -8.63
C ALA A 42 0.25 12.22 -9.99
N GLU A 43 0.07 13.51 -10.24
CA GLU A 43 -0.40 14.01 -11.54
C GLU A 43 0.63 13.71 -12.64
N ILE A 44 1.93 13.97 -12.37
CA ILE A 44 3.00 13.64 -13.33
C ILE A 44 2.96 12.15 -13.69
N ALA A 45 2.88 11.26 -12.69
CA ALA A 45 2.86 9.82 -12.93
C ALA A 45 1.63 9.37 -13.71
N ALA A 46 0.44 9.91 -13.40
CA ALA A 46 -0.80 9.61 -14.11
C ALA A 46 -0.75 10.07 -15.59
N LYS A 47 -0.24 11.28 -15.85
CA LYS A 47 -0.07 11.81 -17.21
C LYS A 47 0.95 11.00 -18.01
N LEU A 48 2.10 10.64 -17.44
CA LEU A 48 3.08 9.79 -18.09
C LEU A 48 2.50 8.41 -18.45
N TRP A 49 1.71 7.82 -17.56
CA TRP A 49 1.04 6.55 -17.84
C TRP A 49 0.06 6.65 -19.02
N ARG A 50 -0.61 7.79 -19.15
CA ARG A 50 -1.53 8.08 -20.26
C ARG A 50 -0.84 8.59 -21.53
N HIS A 51 0.45 8.82 -21.50
CA HIS A 51 1.23 9.47 -22.57
C HIS A 51 0.74 10.91 -22.89
N GLU A 52 0.39 11.65 -21.86
CA GLU A 52 -0.13 13.02 -21.95
C GLU A 52 0.86 14.04 -21.39
N ASP A 53 0.90 15.22 -21.99
CA ASP A 53 1.64 16.41 -21.54
C ASP A 53 3.12 16.19 -21.14
N PRO A 54 3.96 15.49 -21.92
CA PRO A 54 5.32 15.13 -21.48
C PRO A 54 6.21 16.34 -21.20
N VAL A 55 5.96 17.46 -21.89
CA VAL A 55 6.70 18.74 -21.64
C VAL A 55 6.34 19.30 -20.28
N TRP A 56 5.06 19.37 -19.96
CA TRP A 56 4.57 19.80 -18.64
C TRP A 56 5.10 18.87 -17.53
N CYS A 57 5.02 17.54 -17.73
CA CYS A 57 5.56 16.56 -16.80
C CYS A 57 7.04 16.80 -16.51
N SER A 58 7.83 17.05 -17.56
CA SER A 58 9.26 17.32 -17.43
C SER A 58 9.53 18.57 -16.61
N GLN A 59 8.84 19.67 -16.91
CA GLN A 59 9.00 20.95 -16.20
C GLN A 59 8.61 20.84 -14.72
N LYS A 60 7.48 20.18 -14.42
CA LYS A 60 7.02 19.96 -13.04
C LYS A 60 7.95 19.05 -12.25
N LEU A 61 8.45 18.00 -12.88
CA LEU A 61 9.43 17.10 -12.27
C LEU A 61 10.72 17.83 -11.91
N GLU A 62 11.26 18.64 -12.83
CA GLU A 62 12.47 19.44 -12.57
C GLU A 62 12.27 20.42 -11.41
N GLN A 63 11.10 21.08 -11.35
CA GLN A 63 10.75 21.96 -10.22
C GLN A 63 10.72 21.21 -8.89
N GLY A 64 10.09 20.04 -8.83
CA GLY A 64 10.03 19.22 -7.62
C GLY A 64 11.38 18.65 -7.19
N LEU A 65 12.25 18.36 -8.16
CA LEU A 65 13.59 17.81 -7.90
C LEU A 65 14.68 18.85 -7.69
N ALA A 66 14.39 20.14 -7.86
CA ALA A 66 15.35 21.21 -7.59
C ALA A 66 15.80 21.27 -6.12
N ALA A 67 14.89 20.90 -5.20
CA ALA A 67 15.17 20.79 -3.77
C ALA A 67 14.43 19.55 -3.20
N PRO A 68 14.91 18.32 -3.44
CA PRO A 68 14.25 17.12 -2.95
C PRO A 68 14.17 17.15 -1.43
N SER A 69 13.02 16.81 -0.90
CA SER A 69 12.77 16.77 0.54
C SER A 69 11.83 15.62 0.89
N GLY A 70 11.84 15.21 2.15
CA GLY A 70 10.96 14.16 2.65
C GLY A 70 11.72 12.90 3.09
N ASP A 71 10.97 11.86 3.30
CA ASP A 71 11.43 10.57 3.76
C ASP A 71 11.24 9.49 2.68
N MET A 72 11.08 8.23 3.08
CA MET A 72 10.83 7.14 2.14
C MET A 72 9.54 7.32 1.32
N PHE A 73 8.60 8.17 1.74
CA PHE A 73 7.40 8.48 0.96
C PHE A 73 7.67 9.37 -0.25
N TRP A 74 8.79 10.06 -0.29
CA TRP A 74 9.28 10.71 -1.51
C TRP A 74 9.76 9.69 -2.56
N MET A 75 10.27 8.53 -2.14
CA MET A 75 10.93 7.59 -3.04
C MET A 75 9.96 6.91 -4.00
N PHE A 76 8.78 6.50 -3.55
CA PHE A 76 7.89 5.70 -4.39
C PHE A 76 7.28 6.48 -5.57
N PRO A 77 6.86 7.76 -5.43
CA PRO A 77 6.39 8.54 -6.57
C PRO A 77 7.48 8.72 -7.63
N VAL A 78 8.66 9.06 -7.17
CA VAL A 78 9.83 9.31 -8.03
C VAL A 78 10.29 8.04 -8.74
N THR A 79 10.21 6.88 -8.06
CA THR A 79 10.44 5.57 -8.68
C THR A 79 9.41 5.27 -9.78
N ALA A 80 8.12 5.52 -9.52
CA ALA A 80 7.08 5.32 -10.52
C ALA A 80 7.34 6.17 -11.78
N ILE A 81 7.62 7.45 -11.60
CA ILE A 81 7.93 8.37 -12.70
C ILE A 81 9.12 7.85 -13.52
N ALA A 82 10.18 7.36 -12.86
CA ALA A 82 11.36 6.82 -13.54
C ALA A 82 11.03 5.62 -14.42
N TYR A 83 10.12 4.74 -13.98
CA TYR A 83 9.71 3.56 -14.74
C TYR A 83 8.63 3.84 -15.80
N LEU A 84 7.83 4.89 -15.60
CA LEU A 84 6.81 5.33 -16.56
C LEU A 84 7.36 6.27 -17.64
N ASP A 85 8.58 6.76 -17.51
CA ASP A 85 9.20 7.68 -18.47
C ASP A 85 9.17 7.14 -19.91
N GLN A 86 9.60 5.91 -20.13
CA GLN A 86 9.61 5.26 -21.46
C GLN A 86 10.05 6.17 -22.63
N GLY A 87 10.90 7.14 -22.36
CA GLY A 87 11.37 8.10 -23.36
C GLY A 87 10.57 9.41 -23.46
N GLN A 88 9.58 9.63 -22.63
CA GLN A 88 8.70 10.81 -22.65
C GLN A 88 9.34 12.06 -22.01
N LEU A 89 10.12 11.87 -20.97
CA LEU A 89 10.78 12.99 -20.27
C LEU A 89 11.94 13.57 -21.09
N THR A 90 12.23 14.83 -20.88
CA THR A 90 13.41 15.47 -21.49
C THR A 90 14.71 14.90 -20.92
N PRO A 91 15.85 15.02 -21.64
CA PRO A 91 17.15 14.62 -21.11
C PRO A 91 17.52 15.35 -19.80
N SER A 92 17.15 16.63 -19.66
CA SER A 92 17.40 17.41 -18.44
C SER A 92 16.61 16.86 -17.26
N SER A 93 15.33 16.51 -17.45
CA SER A 93 14.49 15.91 -16.39
C SER A 93 15.03 14.57 -15.93
N ARG A 94 15.49 13.72 -16.87
CA ARG A 94 16.14 12.43 -16.52
C ARG A 94 17.43 12.64 -15.75
N ALA A 95 18.23 13.64 -16.15
CA ALA A 95 19.46 13.99 -15.44
C ALA A 95 19.16 14.51 -14.02
N ALA A 96 18.13 15.36 -13.85
CA ALA A 96 17.67 15.84 -12.56
C ALA A 96 17.20 14.69 -11.66
N LEU A 97 16.41 13.77 -12.20
CA LEU A 97 15.92 12.59 -11.51
C LEU A 97 17.07 11.70 -11.02
N ARG A 98 18.03 11.39 -11.90
CA ARG A 98 19.21 10.61 -11.54
C ARG A 98 20.08 11.33 -10.49
N ASN A 99 20.25 12.63 -10.62
CA ASN A 99 21.02 13.42 -9.67
C ASN A 99 20.36 13.43 -8.28
N ALA A 100 19.05 13.57 -8.21
CA ALA A 100 18.32 13.50 -6.95
C ALA A 100 18.60 12.16 -6.21
N TRP A 101 18.57 11.04 -6.92
CA TRP A 101 18.88 9.73 -6.33
C TRP A 101 20.34 9.55 -5.91
N LYS A 102 21.26 10.28 -6.53
CA LYS A 102 22.69 10.27 -6.14
C LYS A 102 22.98 11.11 -4.91
N MET A 103 22.33 12.25 -4.79
CA MET A 103 22.70 13.30 -3.85
C MET A 103 21.76 13.43 -2.64
N TYR A 104 20.50 13.06 -2.78
CA TYR A 104 19.52 13.22 -1.72
C TYR A 104 19.35 11.92 -0.92
N MET A 105 19.62 12.00 0.38
CA MET A 105 19.43 10.88 1.31
C MET A 105 18.09 11.01 2.04
N PRO A 106 17.05 10.27 1.61
CA PRO A 106 15.76 10.29 2.30
C PRO A 106 15.87 9.59 3.66
N TYR A 107 15.13 10.08 4.64
CA TYR A 107 15.01 9.38 5.91
C TYR A 107 14.29 8.04 5.69
N ARG A 108 14.95 6.94 6.08
CA ARG A 108 14.44 5.59 5.86
C ARG A 108 13.23 5.25 6.74
N GLY A 109 13.05 5.94 7.87
CA GLY A 109 12.07 5.58 8.88
C GLY A 109 12.49 4.40 9.75
N ASP A 110 11.55 3.92 10.57
CA ASP A 110 11.81 2.88 11.58
C ASP A 110 10.70 1.85 11.73
N THR A 111 9.76 1.78 10.79
CA THR A 111 8.62 0.87 10.84
C THR A 111 8.63 -0.13 9.69
N GLU A 112 7.81 -1.16 9.78
CA GLU A 112 7.72 -2.23 8.79
C GLU A 112 7.38 -1.69 7.39
N ASN A 113 6.35 -0.84 7.31
CA ASN A 113 5.93 -0.22 6.06
C ASN A 113 7.02 0.71 5.48
N HIS A 114 7.70 1.50 6.32
CA HIS A 114 8.78 2.38 5.90
C HIS A 114 9.92 1.60 5.23
N PHE A 115 10.34 0.50 5.87
CA PHE A 115 11.42 -0.32 5.31
C PHE A 115 11.03 -0.96 4.00
N LEU A 116 9.81 -1.44 3.87
CA LEU A 116 9.38 -2.08 2.65
C LEU A 116 9.35 -1.09 1.48
N LEU A 117 8.82 0.12 1.68
CA LEU A 117 8.88 1.19 0.68
C LEU A 117 10.32 1.53 0.31
N TYR A 118 11.13 1.83 1.31
CA TYR A 118 12.53 2.24 1.11
C TYR A 118 13.31 1.22 0.30
N TYR A 119 13.31 -0.05 0.73
CA TYR A 119 14.11 -1.07 0.07
C TYR A 119 13.55 -1.50 -1.28
N THR A 120 12.25 -1.44 -1.49
CA THR A 120 11.67 -1.67 -2.81
C THR A 120 12.11 -0.60 -3.81
N CYS A 121 12.04 0.68 -3.42
CA CYS A 121 12.47 1.77 -4.29
C CYS A 121 13.99 1.71 -4.53
N LEU A 122 14.78 1.45 -3.50
CA LEU A 122 16.23 1.30 -3.64
C LEU A 122 16.59 0.15 -4.59
N TYR A 123 15.91 -1.01 -4.47
CA TYR A 123 16.10 -2.15 -5.37
C TYR A 123 15.84 -1.76 -6.83
N LEU A 124 14.69 -1.17 -7.10
CA LEU A 124 14.25 -0.85 -8.45
C LEU A 124 15.10 0.26 -9.08
N MET A 125 15.43 1.31 -8.34
CA MET A 125 16.26 2.39 -8.86
C MET A 125 17.70 1.93 -9.10
N SER A 126 18.24 1.08 -8.22
CA SER A 126 19.56 0.46 -8.42
C SER A 126 19.58 -0.47 -9.65
N GLN A 127 18.47 -1.19 -9.90
CA GLN A 127 18.28 -1.99 -11.11
C GLN A 127 18.19 -1.14 -12.39
N LEU A 128 17.54 0.03 -12.30
CA LEU A 128 17.37 0.93 -13.44
C LEU A 128 18.69 1.59 -13.85
N TRP A 129 19.51 1.94 -12.89
CA TRP A 129 20.81 2.62 -13.09
C TRP A 129 21.96 1.77 -12.53
N ASP A 130 22.29 0.70 -13.23
CA ASP A 130 23.27 -0.30 -12.83
C ASP A 130 24.66 -0.12 -13.49
N GLN A 131 24.98 1.12 -13.91
CA GLN A 131 26.25 1.38 -14.60
C GLN A 131 27.45 1.26 -13.65
N PRO A 132 28.55 0.69 -14.10
CA PRO A 132 29.79 0.64 -13.34
C PRO A 132 30.25 2.04 -12.93
N GLY A 133 30.67 2.20 -11.66
CA GLY A 133 31.12 3.47 -11.10
C GLY A 133 30.01 4.41 -10.62
N ASP A 134 28.73 4.02 -10.74
CA ASP A 134 27.65 4.76 -10.11
C ASP A 134 27.75 4.65 -8.58
N SER A 135 27.67 5.78 -7.93
CA SER A 135 27.53 5.88 -6.48
C SER A 135 26.17 6.49 -6.13
N TRP A 136 25.64 6.07 -5.01
CA TRP A 136 24.36 6.52 -4.49
C TRP A 136 24.57 7.32 -3.20
N TYR A 137 23.53 8.04 -2.75
CA TYR A 137 23.53 8.70 -1.44
C TYR A 137 23.92 7.77 -0.29
N THR A 138 23.81 6.47 -0.45
CA THR A 138 24.23 5.44 0.52
C THR A 138 25.77 5.26 0.59
N GLY A 139 26.50 5.82 -0.36
CA GLY A 139 27.92 5.55 -0.57
C GLY A 139 28.22 4.17 -1.19
N LYS A 140 27.19 3.43 -1.59
CA LYS A 140 27.29 2.08 -2.17
C LYS A 140 27.05 2.10 -3.68
N SER A 141 27.56 1.11 -4.37
CA SER A 141 27.25 0.84 -5.77
C SER A 141 25.80 0.38 -5.96
N SER A 142 25.30 0.40 -7.19
CA SER A 142 23.99 -0.15 -7.54
C SER A 142 23.85 -1.62 -7.16
N ALA A 143 24.89 -2.43 -7.42
CA ALA A 143 24.88 -3.85 -7.09
C ALA A 143 24.76 -4.09 -5.57
N GLU A 144 25.53 -3.36 -4.76
CA GLU A 144 25.48 -3.47 -3.30
C GLU A 144 24.13 -3.02 -2.72
N ASN A 145 23.57 -1.91 -3.23
CA ASN A 145 22.25 -1.45 -2.82
C ASN A 145 21.15 -2.43 -3.21
N MET A 146 21.21 -3.00 -4.41
CA MET A 146 20.23 -3.98 -4.88
C MET A 146 20.28 -5.26 -4.05
N GLU A 147 21.48 -5.74 -3.69
CA GLU A 147 21.64 -6.92 -2.86
C GLU A 147 21.15 -6.69 -1.43
N GLU A 148 21.49 -5.56 -0.80
CA GLU A 148 20.97 -5.20 0.51
C GLU A 148 19.42 -5.14 0.49
N ALA A 149 18.86 -4.48 -0.51
CA ALA A 149 17.41 -4.34 -0.65
C ALA A 149 16.74 -5.70 -0.88
N ARG A 150 17.35 -6.58 -1.70
CA ARG A 150 16.86 -7.93 -1.93
C ARG A 150 16.79 -8.73 -0.62
N GLN A 151 17.83 -8.70 0.20
CA GLN A 151 17.86 -9.41 1.48
C GLN A 151 16.77 -8.91 2.44
N TRP A 152 16.52 -7.60 2.45
CA TRP A 152 15.47 -7.01 3.26
C TRP A 152 14.07 -7.45 2.83
N ILE A 153 13.79 -7.37 1.53
CA ILE A 153 12.50 -7.77 0.96
C ILE A 153 12.24 -9.26 1.23
N GLU A 154 13.23 -10.12 0.99
CA GLU A 154 13.11 -11.56 1.22
C GLU A 154 12.91 -11.90 2.71
N SER A 155 13.60 -11.20 3.60
CA SER A 155 13.42 -11.37 5.04
C SER A 155 12.04 -10.96 5.49
N TRP A 156 11.53 -9.84 4.98
CA TRP A 156 10.17 -9.40 5.26
C TRP A 156 9.12 -10.40 4.74
N VAL A 157 9.25 -10.88 3.51
CA VAL A 157 8.36 -11.90 2.94
C VAL A 157 8.35 -13.16 3.81
N ARG A 158 9.53 -13.70 4.13
CA ARG A 158 9.66 -14.88 4.97
C ARG A 158 8.99 -14.68 6.33
N LEU A 159 9.25 -13.56 6.99
CA LEU A 159 8.70 -13.27 8.31
C LEU A 159 7.17 -13.12 8.26
N THR A 160 6.66 -12.35 7.29
CA THR A 160 5.23 -12.10 7.14
C THR A 160 4.45 -13.38 6.84
N THR A 161 4.97 -14.23 5.96
CA THR A 161 4.30 -15.49 5.60
C THR A 161 4.40 -16.59 6.68
N THR A 162 5.37 -16.50 7.59
CA THR A 162 5.56 -17.51 8.65
C THR A 162 5.02 -17.08 10.01
N ARG A 163 5.02 -15.78 10.31
CA ARG A 163 4.66 -15.23 11.63
C ARG A 163 3.48 -14.26 11.58
N GLY A 164 3.04 -13.87 10.40
CA GLY A 164 2.06 -12.83 10.17
C GLY A 164 2.69 -11.44 10.08
N GLN A 165 1.90 -10.46 9.71
CA GLN A 165 2.29 -9.07 9.58
C GLN A 165 2.35 -8.36 10.94
N GLY A 166 3.30 -7.44 11.14
CA GLY A 166 3.45 -6.69 12.38
C GLY A 166 2.61 -5.43 12.44
N GLU A 167 2.48 -4.72 11.34
CA GLU A 167 1.53 -3.62 11.18
C GLU A 167 0.26 -4.15 10.49
N TYR A 168 -0.35 -5.18 11.12
CA TYR A 168 -1.44 -5.95 10.54
C TYR A 168 -2.70 -5.11 10.34
N ASP A 169 -3.37 -5.35 9.25
CA ASP A 169 -4.72 -4.92 8.91
C ASP A 169 -4.99 -3.43 9.11
N SER A 170 -3.95 -2.61 8.98
CA SER A 170 -4.10 -1.17 9.07
C SER A 170 -4.88 -0.64 7.87
N PRO A 171 -6.03 0.03 8.06
CA PRO A 171 -6.81 0.61 6.96
C PRO A 171 -6.04 1.66 6.16
N HIS A 172 -4.97 2.22 6.73
CA HIS A 172 -4.08 3.16 6.05
C HIS A 172 -2.87 2.46 5.42
N TYR A 173 -2.13 1.67 6.22
CA TYR A 173 -0.86 1.09 5.77
C TYR A 173 -1.00 -0.11 4.85
N MET A 174 -2.18 -0.68 4.71
CA MET A 174 -2.47 -1.72 3.71
C MET A 174 -2.00 -1.28 2.31
N GLY A 175 -2.32 -0.05 1.90
CA GLY A 175 -1.85 0.50 0.63
C GLY A 175 -0.33 0.60 0.54
N VAL A 176 0.33 0.89 1.67
CA VAL A 176 1.79 1.01 1.75
C VAL A 176 2.50 -0.35 1.66
N PHE A 177 1.81 -1.46 1.93
CA PHE A 177 2.33 -2.81 1.69
C PHE A 177 2.04 -3.31 0.27
N LEU A 178 0.87 -3.01 -0.27
CA LEU A 178 0.46 -3.41 -1.61
C LEU A 178 1.25 -2.72 -2.71
N LEU A 179 1.49 -1.42 -2.58
CA LEU A 179 2.21 -0.62 -3.56
C LEU A 179 3.64 -1.15 -3.84
N PRO A 180 4.50 -1.42 -2.86
CA PRO A 180 5.82 -1.99 -3.12
C PRO A 180 5.74 -3.35 -3.83
N MET A 181 4.78 -4.18 -3.48
CA MET A 181 4.60 -5.47 -4.13
C MET A 181 4.13 -5.31 -5.58
N SER A 182 3.25 -4.35 -5.88
CA SER A 182 2.87 -4.07 -7.26
C SER A 182 4.06 -3.58 -8.10
N TYR A 183 4.92 -2.75 -7.54
CA TYR A 183 6.14 -2.27 -8.19
C TYR A 183 7.09 -3.41 -8.54
N LEU A 184 7.38 -4.29 -7.58
CA LEU A 184 8.25 -5.44 -7.81
C LEU A 184 7.64 -6.45 -8.79
N ALA A 185 6.35 -6.72 -8.68
CA ALA A 185 5.66 -7.62 -9.60
C ALA A 185 5.72 -7.14 -11.05
N GLN A 186 5.67 -5.83 -11.25
CA GLN A 186 5.73 -5.23 -12.58
C GLN A 186 7.15 -5.00 -13.07
N TRP A 187 7.99 -4.35 -12.26
CA TRP A 187 9.24 -3.73 -12.72
C TRP A 187 10.51 -4.48 -12.34
N ALA A 188 10.49 -5.43 -11.39
CA ALA A 188 11.68 -6.21 -11.13
C ALA A 188 12.14 -6.98 -12.38
N LYS A 189 13.43 -6.99 -12.69
CA LYS A 189 14.01 -7.79 -13.78
C LYS A 189 14.15 -9.26 -13.39
N ASP A 190 14.41 -9.53 -12.11
CA ASP A 190 14.52 -10.89 -11.58
C ASP A 190 13.15 -11.59 -11.55
N PRO A 191 12.96 -12.69 -12.31
CA PRO A 191 11.71 -13.43 -12.35
C PRO A 191 11.28 -14.00 -10.99
N ALA A 192 12.25 -14.36 -10.13
CA ALA A 192 11.97 -14.88 -8.81
C ALA A 192 11.40 -13.77 -7.90
N MET A 193 11.95 -12.57 -7.99
CA MET A 193 11.42 -11.40 -7.28
C MET A 193 10.02 -11.02 -7.77
N LYS A 194 9.79 -11.01 -9.09
CA LYS A 194 8.44 -10.79 -9.66
C LYS A 194 7.43 -11.78 -9.12
N LYS A 195 7.74 -13.07 -9.21
CA LYS A 195 6.85 -14.13 -8.73
C LYS A 195 6.56 -13.99 -7.24
N ARG A 196 7.60 -13.75 -6.44
CA ARG A 196 7.47 -13.55 -4.99
C ARG A 196 6.56 -12.36 -4.67
N ALA A 197 6.71 -11.24 -5.37
CA ALA A 197 5.88 -10.07 -5.19
C ALA A 197 4.42 -10.32 -5.59
N THR A 198 4.16 -11.03 -6.69
CA THR A 198 2.81 -11.44 -7.10
C THR A 198 2.14 -12.33 -6.03
N MET A 199 2.87 -13.33 -5.52
CA MET A 199 2.36 -14.19 -4.44
C MET A 199 2.09 -13.40 -3.15
N MET A 200 2.86 -12.35 -2.88
CA MET A 200 2.59 -11.46 -1.73
C MET A 200 1.37 -10.58 -1.95
N LEU A 201 1.08 -10.16 -3.18
CA LEU A 201 -0.20 -9.50 -3.50
C LEU A 201 -1.38 -10.42 -3.21
N ASP A 202 -1.33 -11.69 -3.69
CA ASP A 202 -2.35 -12.69 -3.37
C ASP A 202 -2.52 -12.86 -1.86
N TYR A 203 -1.42 -12.97 -1.13
CA TYR A 203 -1.42 -13.14 0.33
C TYR A 203 -2.08 -11.96 1.05
N LEU A 204 -1.67 -10.72 0.74
CA LEU A 204 -2.18 -9.51 1.40
C LEU A 204 -3.67 -9.28 1.08
N ILE A 205 -4.10 -9.61 -0.13
CA ILE A 205 -5.51 -9.46 -0.53
C ILE A 205 -6.36 -10.59 0.07
N ALA A 206 -5.81 -11.80 0.18
CA ALA A 206 -6.47 -12.91 0.86
C ALA A 206 -6.65 -12.64 2.37
N ASP A 207 -5.77 -11.86 2.95
CA ASP A 207 -5.85 -11.38 4.34
C ASP A 207 -6.99 -10.35 4.50
N TYR A 208 -7.16 -9.47 3.52
CA TYR A 208 -8.18 -8.42 3.51
C TYR A 208 -9.58 -8.92 3.12
N ALA A 209 -9.69 -9.83 2.17
CA ALA A 209 -10.98 -10.22 1.56
C ALA A 209 -12.03 -10.73 2.57
N PRO A 210 -11.70 -11.61 3.56
CA PRO A 210 -12.66 -12.09 4.53
C PRO A 210 -13.10 -11.01 5.53
N GLU A 211 -12.37 -9.93 5.65
CA GLU A 211 -12.65 -8.81 6.56
C GLU A 211 -13.15 -7.56 5.83
N ASN A 212 -13.58 -7.71 4.59
CA ASN A 212 -14.23 -6.65 3.84
C ASN A 212 -15.75 -6.72 4.05
N LEU A 213 -16.35 -5.68 4.63
CA LEU A 213 -17.81 -5.54 4.78
C LEU A 213 -18.27 -4.31 3.99
N ASP A 214 -18.85 -4.53 2.82
CA ASP A 214 -19.33 -3.49 1.91
C ASP A 214 -18.30 -2.38 1.60
N GLY A 215 -17.05 -2.75 1.43
CA GLY A 215 -15.94 -1.83 1.16
C GLY A 215 -15.20 -1.35 2.41
N LEU A 216 -15.68 -1.68 3.60
CA LEU A 216 -15.02 -1.33 4.85
C LEU A 216 -14.11 -2.46 5.32
N PHE A 217 -12.93 -2.13 5.79
CA PHE A 217 -12.05 -3.08 6.45
C PHE A 217 -12.45 -3.20 7.91
N VAL A 218 -12.98 -4.34 8.29
CA VAL A 218 -13.55 -4.59 9.62
C VAL A 218 -12.66 -5.49 10.47
N GLY A 219 -12.94 -5.57 11.76
CA GLY A 219 -12.16 -6.37 12.70
C GLY A 219 -11.21 -5.54 13.54
N ALA A 220 -10.22 -6.20 14.12
CA ALA A 220 -9.20 -5.54 14.93
C ALA A 220 -8.00 -5.13 14.05
N HIS A 221 -7.54 -3.91 14.22
CA HIS A 221 -6.49 -3.32 13.41
C HIS A 221 -5.30 -2.88 14.26
N SER A 222 -4.10 -2.91 13.69
CA SER A 222 -2.97 -2.16 14.24
C SER A 222 -2.81 -0.83 13.50
N ARG A 223 -2.30 0.20 14.18
CA ARG A 223 -2.02 1.52 13.61
C ARG A 223 -3.19 2.16 12.84
N VAL A 224 -4.31 2.30 13.52
CA VAL A 224 -5.46 3.03 13.01
C VAL A 224 -5.37 4.49 13.39
N TYR A 225 -5.74 5.40 12.48
CA TYR A 225 -5.89 6.82 12.76
C TYR A 225 -7.36 7.16 13.03
N GLU A 226 -7.58 8.20 13.83
CA GLU A 226 -8.93 8.64 14.21
C GLU A 226 -9.86 8.88 13.01
N ALA A 227 -9.36 9.53 11.97
CA ALA A 227 -10.15 9.78 10.76
C ALA A 227 -10.71 8.51 10.12
N GLN A 228 -9.98 7.40 10.19
CA GLN A 228 -10.40 6.11 9.63
C GLN A 228 -11.35 5.34 10.55
N LEU A 229 -11.46 5.75 11.82
CA LEU A 229 -12.46 5.23 12.75
C LEU A 229 -13.78 5.95 12.61
N VAL A 230 -13.73 7.27 12.40
CA VAL A 230 -14.91 8.13 12.29
C VAL A 230 -15.55 8.00 10.90
N GLU A 231 -14.72 7.94 9.85
CA GLU A 231 -15.15 7.86 8.47
C GLU A 231 -14.38 6.75 7.73
N PRO A 232 -14.61 5.48 8.03
CA PRO A 232 -13.83 4.37 7.47
C PRO A 232 -13.93 4.28 5.93
N ALA A 233 -15.01 4.77 5.34
CA ALA A 233 -15.19 4.84 3.90
C ALA A 233 -14.19 5.78 3.19
N ASN A 234 -13.56 6.69 3.92
CA ASN A 234 -12.50 7.57 3.41
C ASN A 234 -11.09 7.01 3.64
N GLY A 235 -10.98 5.77 4.09
CA GLY A 235 -9.70 5.09 4.30
C GLY A 235 -9.11 4.51 3.02
N VAL A 236 -7.79 4.34 3.01
CA VAL A 236 -7.06 3.71 1.89
C VAL A 236 -7.60 2.31 1.57
N SER A 237 -7.97 1.55 2.59
CA SER A 237 -8.55 0.21 2.41
C SER A 237 -9.89 0.22 1.67
N ALA A 238 -10.70 1.28 1.84
CA ALA A 238 -11.96 1.43 1.12
C ALA A 238 -11.72 1.66 -0.39
N ASP A 239 -10.70 2.44 -0.76
CA ASP A 239 -10.31 2.61 -2.16
C ASP A 239 -9.96 1.26 -2.81
N PHE A 240 -9.24 0.39 -2.11
CA PHE A 240 -8.92 -0.94 -2.60
C PHE A 240 -10.12 -1.89 -2.64
N GLY A 241 -11.04 -1.82 -1.66
CA GLY A 241 -12.29 -2.56 -1.68
C GLY A 241 -13.15 -2.22 -2.89
N TRP A 242 -13.28 -0.93 -3.19
CA TRP A 242 -13.93 -0.47 -4.40
C TRP A 242 -13.17 -0.93 -5.65
N LEU A 243 -11.87 -0.73 -5.70
CA LEU A 243 -11.06 -1.04 -6.86
C LEU A 243 -11.15 -2.53 -7.24
N TRP A 244 -10.92 -3.44 -6.29
CA TRP A 244 -10.86 -4.87 -6.57
C TRP A 244 -12.22 -5.54 -6.66
N PHE A 245 -13.12 -5.19 -5.75
CA PHE A 245 -14.36 -5.93 -5.57
C PHE A 245 -15.58 -5.17 -6.05
N GLY A 246 -15.46 -3.87 -6.34
CA GLY A 246 -16.59 -3.01 -6.67
C GLY A 246 -17.51 -2.75 -5.48
N LEU A 247 -16.98 -2.85 -4.26
CA LEU A 247 -17.70 -2.62 -3.01
C LEU A 247 -17.48 -1.21 -2.48
N GLY A 248 -18.51 -0.59 -1.92
CA GLY A 248 -18.44 0.78 -1.48
C GLY A 248 -18.26 1.78 -2.63
N HIS A 249 -17.56 2.86 -2.38
CA HIS A 249 -17.20 3.89 -3.35
C HIS A 249 -15.81 4.44 -3.02
N PRO A 250 -15.08 4.96 -4.00
CA PRO A 250 -13.80 5.62 -3.70
C PRO A 250 -14.09 6.89 -2.89
N GLY A 251 -13.15 7.24 -2.01
CA GLY A 251 -13.17 8.52 -1.32
C GLY A 251 -13.26 9.70 -2.30
N ALA A 252 -13.65 10.88 -1.81
CA ALA A 252 -13.74 12.08 -2.63
C ALA A 252 -12.40 12.47 -3.27
N VAL A 253 -11.30 12.10 -2.61
CA VAL A 253 -9.92 12.21 -3.11
C VAL A 253 -9.27 10.86 -2.85
N PRO A 254 -9.14 10.00 -3.87
CA PRO A 254 -8.53 8.69 -3.72
C PRO A 254 -7.12 8.81 -3.11
N ALA A 255 -6.76 7.89 -2.25
CA ALA A 255 -5.42 7.87 -1.68
C ALA A 255 -4.37 7.58 -2.75
N ASN A 256 -3.25 8.30 -2.71
CA ASN A 256 -2.16 8.16 -3.67
C ASN A 256 -1.63 6.73 -3.81
N TYR A 257 -1.71 5.93 -2.75
CA TYR A 257 -1.23 4.55 -2.77
C TYR A 257 -1.99 3.67 -3.78
N ALA A 258 -3.30 3.83 -3.88
CA ALA A 258 -4.11 3.10 -4.86
C ALA A 258 -3.77 3.52 -6.30
N LEU A 259 -3.56 4.81 -6.55
CA LEU A 259 -3.09 5.29 -7.85
C LEU A 259 -1.76 4.61 -8.23
N TYR A 260 -0.74 4.74 -7.41
CA TYR A 260 0.58 4.20 -7.73
C TYR A 260 0.60 2.68 -7.85
N TYR A 261 -0.22 1.99 -7.06
CA TYR A 261 -0.47 0.56 -7.24
C TYR A 261 -0.96 0.27 -8.66
N LEU A 262 -1.94 1.03 -9.16
CA LEU A 262 -2.52 0.85 -10.50
C LEU A 262 -1.56 1.21 -11.63
N LEU A 263 -0.79 2.29 -11.48
CA LEU A 263 0.18 2.74 -12.48
C LEU A 263 1.28 1.70 -12.71
N ALA A 264 1.62 0.93 -11.69
CA ALA A 264 2.64 -0.10 -11.77
C ALA A 264 2.10 -1.44 -12.25
N SER A 265 0.84 -1.79 -11.99
CA SER A 265 0.39 -3.17 -12.09
C SER A 265 -0.87 -3.35 -12.94
N ALA A 266 -0.84 -4.39 -13.78
CA ALA A 266 -2.03 -4.99 -14.36
C ALA A 266 -2.60 -6.12 -13.48
N TYR A 267 -2.08 -6.31 -12.26
CA TYR A 267 -2.53 -7.37 -11.37
C TYR A 267 -3.97 -7.12 -10.91
N GLU A 268 -4.82 -8.07 -11.17
CA GLU A 268 -6.19 -8.17 -10.67
C GLU A 268 -6.28 -9.38 -9.73
N PRO A 269 -6.92 -9.25 -8.55
CA PRO A 269 -7.08 -10.37 -7.64
C PRO A 269 -7.84 -11.53 -8.29
N PRO A 270 -7.48 -12.79 -7.99
CA PRO A 270 -8.23 -13.95 -8.43
C PRO A 270 -9.70 -13.89 -8.02
N ASP A 271 -10.60 -14.39 -8.88
CA ASP A 271 -12.05 -14.39 -8.64
C ASP A 271 -12.46 -14.99 -7.30
N VAL A 272 -11.72 -15.97 -6.81
CA VAL A 272 -11.99 -16.57 -5.49
C VAL A 272 -11.87 -15.55 -4.35
N LEU A 273 -10.95 -14.60 -4.43
CA LEU A 273 -10.81 -13.54 -3.42
C LEU A 273 -11.97 -12.55 -3.50
N LYS A 274 -12.47 -12.26 -4.69
CA LYS A 274 -13.68 -11.47 -4.88
C LYS A 274 -14.90 -12.19 -4.29
N GLN A 275 -15.03 -13.50 -4.52
CA GLN A 275 -16.10 -14.29 -3.92
C GLN A 275 -16.03 -14.25 -2.39
N ILE A 276 -14.85 -14.44 -1.81
CA ILE A 276 -14.65 -14.36 -0.35
C ILE A 276 -15.04 -12.97 0.17
N ALA A 277 -14.65 -11.90 -0.52
CA ALA A 277 -14.94 -10.53 -0.11
C ALA A 277 -16.41 -10.16 -0.21
N THR A 278 -17.20 -10.84 -1.07
CA THR A 278 -18.59 -10.47 -1.36
C THR A 278 -19.62 -11.46 -0.81
N ASP A 279 -19.25 -12.72 -0.56
CA ASP A 279 -20.20 -13.70 -0.02
C ASP A 279 -20.50 -13.44 1.46
N ARG A 280 -21.72 -12.99 1.71
CA ARG A 280 -22.30 -12.77 3.05
C ARG A 280 -23.56 -13.61 3.26
N SER A 281 -23.67 -14.70 2.52
CA SER A 281 -24.84 -15.60 2.61
C SER A 281 -24.97 -16.31 3.96
N ARG A 282 -23.83 -16.49 4.65
CA ARG A 282 -23.76 -17.13 5.97
C ARG A 282 -22.80 -16.38 6.88
N PRO A 283 -23.08 -16.32 8.20
CA PRO A 283 -22.11 -15.83 9.16
C PRO A 283 -20.89 -16.73 9.21
N TYR A 284 -19.72 -16.14 9.46
CA TYR A 284 -18.49 -16.89 9.68
C TYR A 284 -17.58 -16.20 10.70
N THR A 285 -16.60 -16.93 11.18
CA THR A 285 -15.54 -16.39 12.01
C THR A 285 -14.21 -16.58 11.29
N HIS A 286 -13.50 -15.50 11.10
CA HIS A 286 -12.15 -15.49 10.55
C HIS A 286 -11.14 -15.50 11.69
N PHE A 287 -10.13 -16.35 11.58
CA PHE A 287 -9.05 -16.48 12.56
C PHE A 287 -7.71 -16.24 11.88
N GLU A 288 -6.91 -15.40 12.49
CA GLU A 288 -5.61 -15.05 11.97
C GLU A 288 -4.55 -15.08 13.05
N ARG A 289 -3.33 -15.34 12.60
CA ARG A 289 -2.14 -15.14 13.40
C ARG A 289 -1.35 -13.98 12.82
N LYS A 290 -1.19 -12.97 13.61
CA LYS A 290 -0.32 -11.82 13.35
C LYS A 290 0.85 -11.83 14.33
N ARG A 291 1.73 -10.87 14.26
CA ARG A 291 2.81 -10.69 15.22
C ARG A 291 2.78 -9.29 15.82
N THR A 292 3.38 -9.14 16.99
CA THR A 292 3.59 -7.83 17.56
C THR A 292 4.53 -7.02 16.68
N ARG A 293 4.24 -5.72 16.54
CA ARG A 293 5.12 -4.79 15.86
C ARG A 293 6.43 -4.67 16.64
N ASN A 294 7.56 -4.82 15.94
CA ASN A 294 8.87 -4.64 16.51
C ASN A 294 9.68 -3.65 15.67
N ARG A 295 10.14 -2.58 16.29
CA ARG A 295 10.96 -1.54 15.66
C ARG A 295 12.37 -2.03 15.31
N TRP A 296 12.88 -3.04 16.01
CA TRP A 296 14.22 -3.61 15.80
C TRP A 296 14.27 -4.69 14.75
N ARG A 297 13.18 -4.87 14.01
CA ARG A 297 13.19 -5.59 12.75
C ARG A 297 13.42 -7.08 12.84
N PHE A 298 12.53 -7.85 12.32
CA PHE A 298 12.73 -9.23 11.82
C PHE A 298 13.53 -10.16 12.74
N HIS A 299 13.69 -9.82 14.00
CA HIS A 299 14.27 -10.71 14.99
C HIS A 299 13.16 -11.63 15.51
N ASP A 300 13.20 -12.91 15.16
CA ASP A 300 12.13 -13.86 15.41
C ASP A 300 11.77 -13.99 16.91
N ASP A 301 12.74 -13.84 17.79
CA ASP A 301 12.57 -13.99 19.25
C ASP A 301 11.80 -12.82 19.90
N LEU A 302 11.69 -11.69 19.21
CA LEU A 302 11.04 -10.49 19.73
C LEU A 302 9.61 -10.30 19.23
N HIS A 303 9.13 -11.20 18.37
CA HIS A 303 7.79 -11.12 17.78
C HIS A 303 6.81 -12.08 18.47
N GLY A 304 6.17 -11.58 19.52
CA GLY A 304 5.08 -12.30 20.18
C GLY A 304 3.91 -12.53 19.21
N PRO A 305 3.20 -13.66 19.31
CA PRO A 305 2.01 -13.90 18.50
C PRO A 305 0.86 -13.00 18.95
N VAL A 306 0.13 -12.48 17.96
CA VAL A 306 -1.19 -11.86 18.10
C VAL A 306 -2.18 -12.77 17.39
N TYR A 307 -3.17 -13.25 18.11
CA TYR A 307 -4.26 -14.03 17.53
C TYR A 307 -5.46 -13.12 17.38
N LYS A 308 -5.92 -12.97 16.17
CA LYS A 308 -7.03 -12.12 15.80
C LYS A 308 -8.23 -12.99 15.45
N THR A 309 -9.39 -12.54 15.84
CA THR A 309 -10.67 -13.18 15.53
C THR A 309 -11.64 -12.12 15.08
N THR A 310 -12.25 -12.32 13.92
CA THR A 310 -13.28 -11.43 13.39
C THR A 310 -14.53 -12.24 13.04
N TYR A 311 -15.61 -11.99 13.75
CA TYR A 311 -16.92 -12.54 13.44
C TYR A 311 -17.63 -11.61 12.46
N VAL A 312 -18.08 -12.14 11.33
CA VAL A 312 -18.68 -11.38 10.23
C VAL A 312 -20.08 -11.89 9.93
N ARG A 313 -21.02 -10.96 9.85
CA ARG A 313 -22.36 -11.15 9.33
C ARG A 313 -22.62 -10.17 8.18
N ARG A 314 -23.78 -10.30 7.59
CA ARG A 314 -24.19 -9.40 6.50
C ARG A 314 -24.30 -7.94 6.96
N GLU A 315 -24.77 -7.72 8.20
CA GLU A 315 -25.11 -6.40 8.71
C GLU A 315 -24.04 -5.81 9.63
N TYR A 316 -23.11 -6.62 10.14
CA TYR A 316 -22.07 -6.17 11.08
C TYR A 316 -20.90 -7.14 11.18
N ALA A 317 -19.80 -6.63 11.70
CA ALA A 317 -18.68 -7.44 12.12
C ALA A 317 -18.20 -7.06 13.52
N VAL A 318 -17.63 -8.01 14.24
CA VAL A 318 -17.02 -7.78 15.57
C VAL A 318 -15.64 -8.43 15.59
N GLY A 319 -14.61 -7.62 15.86
CA GLY A 319 -13.23 -8.08 15.93
C GLY A 319 -12.68 -8.08 17.35
N GLY A 320 -11.72 -8.96 17.59
CA GLY A 320 -10.98 -9.03 18.82
C GLY A 320 -9.58 -9.58 18.63
N ILE A 321 -8.71 -9.32 19.59
CA ILE A 321 -7.35 -9.85 19.60
C ILE A 321 -7.04 -10.53 20.94
N THR A 322 -6.17 -11.54 20.87
CA THR A 322 -5.54 -12.14 22.03
C THR A 322 -4.03 -12.06 21.86
N VAL A 323 -3.36 -11.50 22.85
CA VAL A 323 -1.90 -11.39 22.91
C VAL A 323 -1.37 -12.19 24.09
N SER A 324 -0.22 -12.83 23.90
CA SER A 324 0.45 -13.50 25.01
C SER A 324 1.15 -12.46 25.90
N LEU A 325 0.67 -12.31 27.13
CA LEU A 325 1.29 -11.42 28.10
C LEU A 325 2.64 -11.92 28.62
N HIS A 326 2.99 -13.19 28.38
CA HIS A 326 4.27 -13.75 28.83
C HIS A 326 5.50 -13.11 28.18
N HIS A 327 5.36 -12.52 27.01
CA HIS A 327 6.44 -11.79 26.35
C HIS A 327 6.61 -10.34 26.85
N TRP A 328 5.73 -9.87 27.74
CA TRP A 328 5.69 -8.47 28.18
C TRP A 328 6.57 -8.15 29.38
N GLY A 329 7.17 -9.15 30.03
CA GLY A 329 7.84 -8.97 31.31
C GLY A 329 9.29 -9.40 31.44
N THR A 330 9.84 -10.16 30.48
CA THR A 330 11.12 -10.86 30.64
C THR A 330 12.28 -10.30 29.81
N GLY A 331 12.08 -9.19 29.10
CA GLY A 331 13.08 -8.63 28.20
C GLY A 331 14.09 -7.68 28.88
N THR A 332 15.17 -7.40 28.17
CA THR A 332 16.13 -6.36 28.50
C THR A 332 15.48 -4.97 28.54
N GLN A 333 16.17 -3.95 29.04
CA GLN A 333 15.67 -2.56 29.06
C GLN A 333 15.23 -2.05 27.68
N ALA A 334 15.90 -2.48 26.61
CA ALA A 334 15.53 -2.16 25.23
C ALA A 334 14.18 -2.78 24.87
N ASN A 335 14.00 -4.06 25.17
CA ASN A 335 12.72 -4.77 24.92
C ASN A 335 11.56 -4.17 25.73
N LYS A 336 11.81 -3.68 26.94
CA LYS A 336 10.79 -3.00 27.74
C LYS A 336 10.31 -1.68 27.13
N ARG A 337 11.20 -0.95 26.44
CA ARG A 337 10.81 0.29 25.73
C ARG A 337 9.94 -0.01 24.51
N GLU A 338 10.22 -1.08 23.80
CA GLU A 338 9.44 -1.51 22.63
C GLU A 338 8.07 -2.03 23.04
N HIS A 339 7.97 -2.81 24.08
CA HIS A 339 6.71 -3.28 24.63
C HIS A 339 5.80 -2.16 25.10
N ARG A 340 6.32 -1.01 25.51
CA ARG A 340 5.49 0.16 25.87
C ARG A 340 4.72 0.79 24.72
N MET A 341 5.11 0.52 23.48
CA MET A 341 4.37 1.00 22.31
C MET A 341 3.27 0.04 21.85
N LEU A 342 3.32 -1.21 22.25
CA LEU A 342 2.33 -2.23 21.94
C LEU A 342 0.91 -1.95 22.42
N PRO A 343 0.66 -1.37 23.62
CA PRO A 343 -0.69 -1.09 24.07
C PRO A 343 -1.50 -0.23 23.10
N TRP A 344 -0.85 0.70 22.42
CA TRP A 344 -1.53 1.60 21.47
C TRP A 344 -1.92 0.91 20.15
N ASP A 345 -1.11 -0.02 19.70
CA ASP A 345 -1.37 -0.76 18.45
C ASP A 345 -2.39 -1.90 18.69
N VAL A 346 -2.46 -2.41 19.90
CA VAL A 346 -3.30 -3.57 20.29
C VAL A 346 -4.69 -3.14 20.78
N LEU A 347 -4.81 -1.97 21.39
CA LEU A 347 -6.06 -1.50 22.01
C LEU A 347 -7.02 -0.81 21.04
N ARG A 348 -6.62 -0.60 19.78
CA ARG A 348 -7.50 -0.01 18.78
C ARG A 348 -8.36 -1.10 18.11
N THR A 349 -9.32 -1.59 18.86
CA THR A 349 -10.38 -2.44 18.34
C THR A 349 -11.48 -1.53 17.79
N VAL A 350 -11.77 -1.64 16.52
CA VAL A 350 -12.91 -0.95 15.91
C VAL A 350 -14.10 -1.88 16.01
N LEU A 351 -15.13 -1.41 16.68
CA LEU A 351 -16.48 -1.98 16.58
C LEU A 351 -17.20 -1.25 15.45
N THR A 352 -17.35 -1.90 14.33
CA THR A 352 -18.18 -1.43 13.21
C THR A 352 -19.41 -2.30 13.07
#